data_82cb90cfb8ee7cc129c5b06584bbcfac
#
_entry.id   82cb90cfb8ee7cc129c5b06584bbcfac
#
_cell.length_a   1.000
_cell.length_b   1.000
_cell.length_c   1.000
_cell.angle_alpha   90.00
_cell.angle_beta   90.00
_cell.angle_gamma   90.00
#
_symmetry.space_group_name_H-M   'P 1'
#
loop_
_entity.id
_entity.type
_entity.pdbx_description
1 polymer ?
#
loop_
_entity_poly.entity_id
_entity_poly.type
_entity_poly.pdbx_seq_one_letter_code
_entity_poly.pdbx_strand_id
1 'polypeptide(L)'
;MDNTALIQEVTAKANVWLNGNYDAETKAVVKSMLENEDKTDLIEAFYKDLEFGTGGLRGIMGVGTNRMNIYTVGSATQGLSNYLKAQFKDVQQIKVVVGHDCRNNSRLFAESAAKIFAANGIKVYLFESLRPTPEMSYAIRELGCQSGIILTASHNPKEYNGYKAYWNDGGQLVPPHDVDVIKEVEKIKSVDEIKFEGNSELIEIIGKEIDDKYINEITKLSLSPESIKRNENMKIVYTPIHGTGVYLIPETLKRFGFKNIVNVPEQDVISGDFPTVVSPNPEEPAALDMAIKKAVEVGADMVMASDPDADRVGIAVKNDKGEFILVNGNQTAMMLTYYLVTRWKELGKINGKEYIVKTIVTSELLKDIAEKNGVKVFDVYTGFKWIAAVMREMEGKMNYIGGGEESYGYLAESFVRDKDACSACVMIAETAAWAADNGMTMYDLLKKIYLEYGFTLNKGISVVKKGKAGADEIKQMMVDFSENAPKEIADSPVVLVKDYNKLTATDDKGNVSKLDFPCTSNVLQFFTAAGDKISIRPSGTEPKIKFYIEVRGEMKSLADYDAATEAANAKVEAVKKSLGL
;
A
#
# COMPACT_ATOMS: atom_id res chain seq x y z
N MET A 1 2.43 31.00 15.52
CA MET A 1 2.95 32.15 14.76
C MET A 1 1.83 33.16 14.64
N ASP A 2 2.14 34.44 14.71
CA ASP A 2 1.15 35.49 14.41
C ASP A 2 0.68 35.30 12.95
N ASN A 3 -0.63 35.28 12.73
CA ASN A 3 -1.21 35.05 11.39
C ASN A 3 -0.65 36.05 10.35
N THR A 4 -0.27 37.24 10.79
CA THR A 4 0.33 38.30 9.96
C THR A 4 1.73 37.90 9.44
N ALA A 5 2.59 37.31 10.26
CA ALA A 5 3.93 36.87 9.87
C ALA A 5 3.87 35.72 8.86
N LEU A 6 2.96 34.76 9.06
CA LEU A 6 2.73 33.66 8.11
C LEU A 6 2.25 34.20 6.75
N ILE A 7 1.29 35.14 6.73
CA ILE A 7 0.79 35.73 5.49
C ILE A 7 1.92 36.46 4.75
N GLN A 8 2.79 37.16 5.44
CA GLN A 8 3.96 37.82 4.81
C GLN A 8 4.92 36.81 4.18
N GLU A 9 5.22 35.69 4.89
CA GLU A 9 6.09 34.63 4.37
C GLU A 9 5.51 33.99 3.10
N VAL A 10 4.23 33.55 3.14
CA VAL A 10 3.60 32.90 1.99
C VAL A 10 3.44 33.86 0.81
N THR A 11 3.19 35.15 1.08
CA THR A 11 3.13 36.19 0.06
C THR A 11 4.50 36.36 -0.63
N ALA A 12 5.59 36.31 0.12
CA ALA A 12 6.94 36.38 -0.45
C ALA A 12 7.22 35.18 -1.37
N LYS A 13 6.90 33.96 -0.94
CA LYS A 13 7.02 32.72 -1.74
C LYS A 13 6.17 32.77 -3.01
N ALA A 14 4.92 33.22 -2.91
CA ALA A 14 4.03 33.37 -4.06
C ALA A 14 4.55 34.41 -5.07
N ASN A 15 5.14 35.51 -4.62
CA ASN A 15 5.76 36.50 -5.50
C ASN A 15 6.98 35.95 -6.24
N VAL A 16 7.74 35.00 -5.67
CA VAL A 16 8.81 34.30 -6.41
C VAL A 16 8.22 33.55 -7.60
N TRP A 17 7.07 32.88 -7.42
CA TRP A 17 6.38 32.20 -8.50
C TRP A 17 5.79 33.14 -9.53
N LEU A 18 5.18 34.26 -9.11
CA LEU A 18 4.61 35.27 -10.01
C LEU A 18 5.66 35.88 -10.93
N ASN A 19 6.86 36.14 -10.41
CA ASN A 19 7.94 36.83 -11.11
C ASN A 19 8.97 35.89 -11.75
N GLY A 20 8.96 34.60 -11.41
CA GLY A 20 9.89 33.58 -11.90
C GLY A 20 9.53 33.04 -13.29
N ASN A 21 10.27 32.05 -13.73
CA ASN A 21 10.07 31.39 -15.03
C ASN A 21 8.99 30.29 -14.95
N TYR A 22 7.77 30.70 -14.62
CA TYR A 22 6.59 29.83 -14.60
C TYR A 22 5.66 30.15 -15.77
N ASP A 23 4.80 29.18 -16.16
CA ASP A 23 3.83 29.39 -17.24
C ASP A 23 2.77 30.45 -16.90
N ALA A 24 2.10 30.97 -17.94
CA ALA A 24 1.14 32.06 -17.80
C ALA A 24 -0.10 31.67 -16.96
N GLU A 25 -0.56 30.42 -17.04
CA GLU A 25 -1.71 29.92 -16.28
C GLU A 25 -1.37 29.83 -14.79
N THR A 26 -0.22 29.25 -14.46
CA THR A 26 0.30 29.20 -13.09
C THR A 26 0.42 30.61 -12.49
N LYS A 27 0.99 31.58 -13.24
CA LYS A 27 1.11 32.98 -12.78
C LYS A 27 -0.25 33.64 -12.57
N ALA A 28 -1.23 33.36 -13.41
CA ALA A 28 -2.58 33.89 -13.26
C ALA A 28 -3.27 33.37 -11.99
N VAL A 29 -3.11 32.09 -11.65
CA VAL A 29 -3.62 31.50 -10.41
C VAL A 29 -2.92 32.11 -9.19
N VAL A 30 -1.59 32.22 -9.20
CA VAL A 30 -0.84 32.86 -8.10
C VAL A 30 -1.30 34.31 -7.88
N LYS A 31 -1.49 35.05 -8.97
CA LYS A 31 -1.99 36.44 -8.89
C LYS A 31 -3.36 36.51 -8.25
N SER A 32 -4.28 35.62 -8.65
CA SER A 32 -5.63 35.52 -8.06
C SER A 32 -5.57 35.23 -6.56
N MET A 33 -4.70 34.29 -6.11
CA MET A 33 -4.52 34.00 -4.68
C MET A 33 -3.99 35.20 -3.90
N LEU A 34 -3.05 35.97 -4.51
CA LEU A 34 -2.47 37.18 -3.90
C LEU A 34 -3.50 38.29 -3.78
N GLU A 35 -4.41 38.45 -4.75
CA GLU A 35 -5.44 39.49 -4.79
C GLU A 35 -6.67 39.16 -3.93
N ASN A 36 -6.91 37.87 -3.62
CA ASN A 36 -8.04 37.43 -2.81
C ASN A 36 -7.92 37.96 -1.37
N GLU A 37 -9.01 38.48 -0.80
CA GLU A 37 -9.06 38.91 0.60
C GLU A 37 -8.91 37.71 1.56
N ASP A 38 -9.55 36.57 1.24
CA ASP A 38 -9.34 35.30 1.94
C ASP A 38 -7.99 34.69 1.53
N LYS A 39 -7.05 34.66 2.46
CA LYS A 39 -5.71 34.13 2.28
C LYS A 39 -5.58 32.64 2.55
N THR A 40 -6.67 31.92 2.82
CA THR A 40 -6.65 30.51 3.20
C THR A 40 -5.96 29.66 2.12
N ASP A 41 -6.36 29.80 0.85
CA ASP A 41 -5.76 29.03 -0.25
C ASP A 41 -4.30 29.41 -0.51
N LEU A 42 -3.94 30.69 -0.40
CA LEU A 42 -2.56 31.17 -0.48
C LEU A 42 -1.69 30.53 0.63
N ILE A 43 -2.20 30.51 1.86
CA ILE A 43 -1.49 29.88 2.98
C ILE A 43 -1.31 28.38 2.72
N GLU A 44 -2.38 27.66 2.40
CA GLU A 44 -2.32 26.22 2.13
C GLU A 44 -1.40 25.84 0.97
N ALA A 45 -1.30 26.70 -0.04
CA ALA A 45 -0.45 26.49 -1.21
C ALA A 45 1.05 26.72 -0.94
N PHE A 46 1.41 27.63 -0.01
CA PHE A 46 2.79 28.12 0.14
C PHE A 46 3.38 28.08 1.57
N TYR A 47 2.63 27.61 2.60
CA TYR A 47 3.13 27.61 3.99
C TYR A 47 4.32 26.68 4.23
N LYS A 48 4.49 25.68 3.39
CA LYS A 48 5.64 24.76 3.37
C LYS A 48 5.91 24.29 1.94
N ASP A 49 7.01 23.58 1.75
CA ASP A 49 7.27 22.84 0.53
C ASP A 49 6.69 21.42 0.64
N LEU A 50 6.26 20.85 -0.48
CA LEU A 50 5.78 19.46 -0.52
C LEU A 50 6.96 18.53 -0.25
N GLU A 51 6.89 17.83 0.87
CA GLU A 51 7.98 16.97 1.32
C GLU A 51 8.11 15.73 0.43
N PHE A 52 9.31 15.50 -0.07
CA PHE A 52 9.69 14.20 -0.63
C PHE A 52 9.87 13.25 0.56
N GLY A 53 8.79 12.55 0.93
CA GLY A 53 8.81 11.59 2.02
C GLY A 53 9.53 10.30 1.65
N THR A 54 9.61 9.36 2.58
CA THR A 54 10.23 8.04 2.39
C THR A 54 9.49 7.23 1.32
N GLY A 55 9.77 7.46 0.05
CA GLY A 55 9.17 6.76 -1.10
C GLY A 55 8.55 7.66 -2.15
N GLY A 56 8.58 9.00 -1.98
CA GLY A 56 8.12 9.95 -2.98
C GLY A 56 7.31 11.12 -2.44
N LEU A 57 6.57 11.80 -3.33
CA LEU A 57 5.67 12.92 -3.01
C LEU A 57 4.23 12.42 -2.91
N ARG A 58 3.42 13.10 -2.09
CA ARG A 58 1.96 12.96 -2.10
C ARG A 58 1.33 14.26 -1.60
N GLY A 59 0.37 14.80 -2.35
CA GLY A 59 -0.32 16.02 -1.98
C GLY A 59 -1.53 16.32 -2.85
N ILE A 60 -2.26 17.35 -2.47
CA ILE A 60 -3.36 17.90 -3.26
C ILE A 60 -2.78 18.55 -4.52
N MET A 61 -3.42 18.34 -5.67
CA MET A 61 -3.04 18.96 -6.94
C MET A 61 -3.36 20.47 -6.93
N GLY A 62 -2.50 21.26 -7.54
CA GLY A 62 -2.70 22.70 -7.69
C GLY A 62 -1.39 23.50 -7.76
N VAL A 63 -1.54 24.81 -7.81
CA VAL A 63 -0.41 25.75 -7.85
C VAL A 63 0.14 25.98 -6.44
N GLY A 64 1.47 26.00 -6.31
CA GLY A 64 2.16 26.30 -5.05
C GLY A 64 3.19 25.24 -4.67
N THR A 65 4.05 25.60 -3.71
CA THR A 65 5.14 24.72 -3.26
C THR A 65 4.66 23.52 -2.46
N ASN A 66 3.49 23.61 -1.81
CA ASN A 66 2.86 22.54 -1.05
C ASN A 66 1.77 21.78 -1.85
N ARG A 67 1.85 21.81 -3.17
CA ARG A 67 0.88 21.19 -4.09
C ARG A 67 1.60 20.28 -5.09
N MET A 68 0.88 19.25 -5.59
CA MET A 68 1.33 18.44 -6.72
C MET A 68 1.08 19.21 -8.02
N ASN A 69 2.15 19.52 -8.74
CA ASN A 69 2.14 20.18 -10.04
C ASN A 69 3.41 19.84 -10.84
N ILE A 70 3.51 20.30 -12.08
CA ILE A 70 4.66 19.99 -12.95
C ILE A 70 6.00 20.48 -12.38
N TYR A 71 6.00 21.51 -11.54
CA TYR A 71 7.21 22.09 -10.95
C TYR A 71 7.70 21.30 -9.73
N THR A 72 6.79 20.87 -8.84
CA THR A 72 7.14 20.02 -7.70
C THR A 72 7.54 18.62 -8.16
N VAL A 73 6.83 18.05 -9.15
CA VAL A 73 7.23 16.82 -9.86
C VAL A 73 8.57 17.01 -10.57
N GLY A 74 8.76 18.18 -11.19
CA GLY A 74 10.01 18.54 -11.87
C GLY A 74 11.21 18.57 -10.92
N SER A 75 11.08 19.22 -9.76
CA SER A 75 12.13 19.25 -8.74
C SER A 75 12.49 17.85 -8.25
N ALA A 76 11.47 17.02 -7.96
CA ALA A 76 11.67 15.63 -7.56
C ALA A 76 12.43 14.82 -8.64
N THR A 77 12.03 14.96 -9.89
CA THR A 77 12.62 14.24 -11.03
C THR A 77 14.04 14.72 -11.33
N GLN A 78 14.31 16.03 -11.23
CA GLN A 78 15.65 16.59 -11.39
C GLN A 78 16.58 16.08 -10.26
N GLY A 79 16.13 16.11 -9.01
CA GLY A 79 16.88 15.59 -7.86
C GLY A 79 17.19 14.12 -7.99
N LEU A 80 16.19 13.29 -8.36
CA LEU A 80 16.40 11.88 -8.64
C LEU A 80 17.38 11.65 -9.79
N SER A 81 17.29 12.44 -10.88
CA SER A 81 18.24 12.39 -12.00
C SER A 81 19.67 12.68 -11.57
N ASN A 82 19.86 13.69 -10.71
CA ASN A 82 21.18 14.04 -10.17
C ASN A 82 21.75 12.89 -9.33
N TYR A 83 20.93 12.32 -8.46
CA TYR A 83 21.29 11.18 -7.63
C TYR A 83 21.67 9.95 -8.45
N LEU A 84 20.85 9.57 -9.44
CA LEU A 84 21.12 8.42 -10.31
C LEU A 84 22.45 8.57 -11.05
N LYS A 85 22.74 9.74 -11.59
CA LYS A 85 24.03 10.03 -12.26
C LYS A 85 25.22 9.92 -11.30
N ALA A 86 25.03 10.28 -10.05
CA ALA A 86 26.06 10.16 -9.02
C ALA A 86 26.30 8.72 -8.58
N GLN A 87 25.24 7.90 -8.50
CA GLN A 87 25.33 6.50 -8.07
C GLN A 87 25.80 5.56 -9.17
N PHE A 88 25.39 5.79 -10.41
CA PHE A 88 25.63 4.90 -11.55
C PHE A 88 26.63 5.47 -12.56
N LYS A 89 27.76 6.04 -12.08
CA LYS A 89 28.79 6.69 -12.91
C LYS A 89 29.38 5.77 -13.97
N ASP A 90 29.48 4.49 -13.66
CA ASP A 90 30.11 3.48 -14.53
C ASP A 90 29.09 2.81 -15.48
N VAL A 91 27.82 3.17 -15.38
CA VAL A 91 26.78 2.66 -16.28
C VAL A 91 26.74 3.52 -17.54
N GLN A 92 27.03 2.89 -18.70
CA GLN A 92 27.09 3.58 -19.98
C GLN A 92 25.79 4.36 -20.30
N GLN A 93 24.63 3.76 -20.05
CA GLN A 93 23.32 4.36 -20.24
C GLN A 93 22.42 4.04 -19.05
N ILE A 94 22.17 5.02 -18.21
CA ILE A 94 21.20 4.92 -17.13
C ILE A 94 19.78 4.85 -17.76
N LYS A 95 18.95 3.96 -17.24
CA LYS A 95 17.59 3.68 -17.73
C LYS A 95 16.60 3.81 -16.59
N VAL A 96 15.41 4.35 -16.87
CA VAL A 96 14.30 4.45 -15.93
C VAL A 96 12.98 4.03 -16.59
N VAL A 97 12.05 3.52 -15.78
CA VAL A 97 10.66 3.30 -16.19
C VAL A 97 9.78 4.41 -15.63
N VAL A 98 8.83 4.88 -16.41
CA VAL A 98 7.84 5.89 -16.00
C VAL A 98 6.44 5.36 -16.27
N GLY A 99 5.62 5.30 -15.23
CA GLY A 99 4.21 4.89 -15.30
C GLY A 99 3.28 5.91 -14.65
N HIS A 100 1.98 5.71 -14.83
CA HIS A 100 0.95 6.55 -14.21
C HIS A 100 -0.36 5.78 -14.02
N ASP A 101 -1.17 6.22 -13.07
CA ASP A 101 -2.53 5.72 -12.85
C ASP A 101 -3.60 6.51 -13.64
N CYS A 102 -4.88 6.34 -13.27
CA CYS A 102 -6.02 6.98 -13.91
C CYS A 102 -6.29 8.42 -13.44
N ARG A 103 -5.57 8.93 -12.45
CA ARG A 103 -5.86 10.22 -11.82
C ARG A 103 -5.67 11.38 -12.78
N ASN A 104 -6.44 12.45 -12.52
CA ASN A 104 -6.25 13.71 -13.23
C ASN A 104 -4.80 14.15 -13.13
N ASN A 105 -4.24 14.66 -14.22
CA ASN A 105 -2.84 15.09 -14.37
C ASN A 105 -1.77 13.98 -14.24
N SER A 106 -2.08 12.72 -13.89
CA SER A 106 -1.06 11.67 -13.79
C SER A 106 -0.29 11.48 -15.10
N ARG A 107 -0.97 11.47 -16.23
CA ARG A 107 -0.35 11.41 -17.57
C ARG A 107 0.55 12.61 -17.84
N LEU A 108 0.07 13.83 -17.58
CA LEU A 108 0.84 15.07 -17.76
C LEU A 108 2.11 15.04 -16.90
N PHE A 109 2.01 14.64 -15.66
CA PHE A 109 3.16 14.54 -14.75
C PHE A 109 4.16 13.48 -15.20
N ALA A 110 3.68 12.33 -15.69
CA ALA A 110 4.53 11.27 -16.24
C ALA A 110 5.32 11.74 -17.47
N GLU A 111 4.66 12.40 -18.41
CA GLU A 111 5.30 12.97 -19.60
C GLU A 111 6.32 14.07 -19.26
N SER A 112 6.00 14.93 -18.29
CA SER A 112 6.92 15.96 -17.79
C SER A 112 8.16 15.31 -17.15
N ALA A 113 7.97 14.31 -16.29
CA ALA A 113 9.09 13.60 -15.68
C ALA A 113 9.96 12.87 -16.73
N ALA A 114 9.33 12.23 -17.73
CA ALA A 114 10.04 11.57 -18.81
C ALA A 114 10.95 12.53 -19.59
N LYS A 115 10.45 13.74 -19.92
CA LYS A 115 11.25 14.79 -20.58
C LYS A 115 12.44 15.23 -19.72
N ILE A 116 12.22 15.41 -18.40
CA ILE A 116 13.29 15.82 -17.47
C ILE A 116 14.37 14.74 -17.36
N PHE A 117 14.01 13.45 -17.25
CA PHE A 117 14.99 12.36 -17.29
C PHE A 117 15.78 12.37 -18.60
N ALA A 118 15.10 12.47 -19.75
CA ALA A 118 15.72 12.53 -21.07
C ALA A 118 16.65 13.75 -21.20
N ALA A 119 16.26 14.93 -20.69
CA ALA A 119 17.09 16.13 -20.64
C ALA A 119 18.36 15.96 -19.79
N ASN A 120 18.36 15.03 -18.85
CA ASN A 120 19.51 14.67 -18.04
C ASN A 120 20.33 13.50 -18.65
N GLY A 121 20.04 13.08 -19.89
CA GLY A 121 20.74 12.01 -20.60
C GLY A 121 20.36 10.59 -20.14
N ILE A 122 19.23 10.45 -19.47
CA ILE A 122 18.72 9.17 -18.96
C ILE A 122 17.72 8.58 -19.97
N LYS A 123 17.89 7.33 -20.35
CA LYS A 123 16.94 6.59 -21.19
C LYS A 123 15.66 6.33 -20.40
N VAL A 124 14.53 6.62 -21.01
CA VAL A 124 13.21 6.46 -20.39
C VAL A 124 12.39 5.43 -21.14
N TYR A 125 11.84 4.48 -20.42
CA TYR A 125 10.76 3.62 -20.86
C TYR A 125 9.45 4.17 -20.29
N LEU A 126 8.63 4.80 -21.13
CA LEU A 126 7.35 5.39 -20.75
C LEU A 126 6.21 4.48 -21.16
N PHE A 127 5.37 4.07 -20.23
CA PHE A 127 4.16 3.34 -20.59
C PHE A 127 3.22 4.17 -21.47
N GLU A 128 2.71 3.56 -22.54
CA GLU A 128 1.80 4.20 -23.52
C GLU A 128 0.50 4.71 -22.89
N SER A 129 0.05 4.05 -21.81
CA SER A 129 -1.15 4.41 -21.04
C SER A 129 -0.97 4.00 -19.57
N LEU A 130 -2.02 4.22 -18.76
CA LEU A 130 -2.02 3.82 -17.35
C LEU A 130 -1.68 2.33 -17.20
N ARG A 131 -0.90 2.01 -16.17
CA ARG A 131 -0.55 0.65 -15.77
C ARG A 131 -0.53 0.50 -14.25
N PRO A 132 -0.75 -0.73 -13.74
CA PRO A 132 -0.60 -1.04 -12.32
C PRO A 132 0.77 -0.72 -11.75
N THR A 133 0.80 -0.28 -10.49
CA THR A 133 2.06 -0.08 -9.74
C THR A 133 2.96 -1.32 -9.76
N PRO A 134 2.48 -2.56 -9.53
CA PRO A 134 3.33 -3.76 -9.57
C PRO A 134 3.93 -4.04 -10.95
N GLU A 135 3.24 -3.73 -12.02
CA GLU A 135 3.79 -3.92 -13.36
C GLU A 135 4.96 -2.97 -13.63
N MET A 136 4.92 -1.75 -13.10
CA MET A 136 6.05 -0.83 -13.17
C MET A 136 7.27 -1.39 -12.40
N SER A 137 7.04 -1.97 -11.19
CA SER A 137 8.09 -2.69 -10.44
C SER A 137 8.68 -3.86 -11.27
N TYR A 138 7.83 -4.62 -11.95
CA TYR A 138 8.25 -5.68 -12.87
C TYR A 138 9.10 -5.14 -14.03
N ALA A 139 8.64 -4.08 -14.69
CA ALA A 139 9.31 -3.48 -15.84
C ALA A 139 10.72 -2.97 -15.51
N ILE A 140 10.94 -2.40 -14.31
CA ILE A 140 12.27 -1.99 -13.84
C ILE A 140 13.23 -3.17 -13.88
N ARG A 141 12.82 -4.33 -13.36
CA ARG A 141 13.63 -5.55 -13.30
C ARG A 141 13.82 -6.17 -14.67
N GLU A 142 12.76 -6.32 -15.45
CA GLU A 142 12.76 -6.93 -16.78
C GLU A 142 13.63 -6.16 -17.77
N LEU A 143 13.58 -4.82 -17.75
CA LEU A 143 14.35 -3.94 -18.64
C LEU A 143 15.74 -3.59 -18.10
N GLY A 144 16.10 -4.06 -16.91
CA GLY A 144 17.37 -3.76 -16.25
C GLY A 144 17.57 -2.27 -16.02
N CYS A 145 16.54 -1.58 -15.52
CA CYS A 145 16.59 -0.16 -15.22
C CYS A 145 17.22 0.11 -13.86
N GLN A 146 17.82 1.27 -13.69
CA GLN A 146 18.42 1.72 -12.43
C GLN A 146 17.39 2.29 -11.47
N SER A 147 16.24 2.75 -11.99
CA SER A 147 15.15 3.31 -11.20
C SER A 147 13.85 3.29 -11.99
N GLY A 148 12.77 3.67 -11.35
CA GLY A 148 11.48 3.94 -11.98
C GLY A 148 10.62 4.81 -11.10
N ILE A 149 9.59 5.40 -11.70
CA ILE A 149 8.60 6.20 -11.00
C ILE A 149 7.19 5.86 -11.47
N ILE A 150 6.22 6.03 -10.58
CA ILE A 150 4.82 6.00 -10.97
C ILE A 150 4.06 7.18 -10.35
N LEU A 151 3.26 7.85 -11.20
CA LEU A 151 2.42 8.98 -10.80
C LEU A 151 1.07 8.44 -10.34
N THR A 152 0.90 8.40 -9.01
CA THR A 152 -0.30 7.86 -8.34
C THR A 152 -0.38 8.33 -6.91
N ALA A 153 -1.60 8.49 -6.39
CA ALA A 153 -1.87 8.64 -4.97
C ALA A 153 -2.63 7.43 -4.40
N SER A 154 -2.52 6.24 -5.05
CA SER A 154 -3.19 5.01 -4.62
C SER A 154 -4.70 5.24 -4.43
N HIS A 155 -5.23 4.97 -3.24
CA HIS A 155 -6.65 5.09 -2.89
C HIS A 155 -7.06 6.46 -2.30
N ASN A 156 -6.19 7.47 -2.30
CA ASN A 156 -6.56 8.80 -1.80
C ASN A 156 -7.69 9.43 -2.63
N PRO A 157 -8.46 10.39 -2.08
CA PRO A 157 -9.48 11.15 -2.81
C PRO A 157 -8.96 11.79 -4.10
N LYS A 158 -9.87 12.17 -4.98
CA LYS A 158 -9.58 12.64 -6.35
C LYS A 158 -8.69 13.89 -6.44
N GLU A 159 -8.70 14.71 -5.39
CA GLU A 159 -7.90 15.94 -5.32
C GLU A 159 -6.40 15.67 -5.19
N TYR A 160 -6.02 14.44 -4.78
CA TYR A 160 -4.64 14.06 -4.54
C TYR A 160 -3.99 13.46 -5.78
N ASN A 161 -2.68 13.69 -5.90
CA ASN A 161 -1.78 12.91 -6.73
C ASN A 161 -0.48 12.64 -5.98
N GLY A 162 0.40 11.84 -6.57
CA GLY A 162 1.66 11.47 -5.93
C GLY A 162 2.72 11.04 -6.95
N TYR A 163 3.92 10.85 -6.46
CA TYR A 163 5.10 10.44 -7.19
C TYR A 163 5.81 9.38 -6.35
N LYS A 164 5.64 8.10 -6.67
CA LYS A 164 6.36 7.00 -6.01
C LYS A 164 7.66 6.73 -6.77
N ALA A 165 8.79 6.63 -6.06
CA ALA A 165 10.10 6.35 -6.64
C ALA A 165 10.63 4.97 -6.20
N TYR A 166 11.25 4.26 -7.15
CA TYR A 166 11.68 2.88 -7.02
C TYR A 166 13.18 2.73 -7.38
N TRP A 167 13.83 1.74 -6.79
CA TRP A 167 15.21 1.40 -7.05
C TRP A 167 15.35 0.30 -8.11
N ASN A 168 16.59 -0.06 -8.44
CA ASN A 168 16.93 -1.01 -9.51
C ASN A 168 16.47 -2.46 -9.27
N ASP A 169 16.06 -2.80 -8.05
CA ASP A 169 15.46 -4.08 -7.72
C ASP A 169 13.94 -4.11 -7.90
N GLY A 170 13.33 -2.98 -8.27
CA GLY A 170 11.88 -2.81 -8.41
C GLY A 170 11.15 -2.48 -7.10
N GLY A 171 11.86 -2.35 -5.97
CA GLY A 171 11.27 -1.92 -4.69
C GLY A 171 11.29 -0.40 -4.52
N GLN A 172 10.34 0.13 -3.75
CA GLN A 172 10.37 1.56 -3.40
C GLN A 172 11.67 1.92 -2.67
N LEU A 173 12.09 3.18 -2.81
CA LEU A 173 13.29 3.69 -2.16
C LEU A 173 13.22 3.50 -0.64
N VAL A 174 14.33 3.01 -0.08
CA VAL A 174 14.57 2.89 1.35
C VAL A 174 15.94 3.51 1.69
N PRO A 175 16.25 3.78 2.96
CA PRO A 175 17.58 4.28 3.32
C PRO A 175 18.72 3.39 2.78
N PRO A 176 19.82 4.00 2.30
CA PRO A 176 20.12 5.44 2.29
C PRO A 176 19.51 6.20 1.11
N HIS A 177 18.99 5.52 0.08
CA HIS A 177 18.62 6.08 -1.21
C HIS A 177 17.51 7.14 -1.11
N ASP A 178 16.47 6.91 -0.32
CA ASP A 178 15.38 7.88 -0.10
C ASP A 178 15.89 9.18 0.51
N VAL A 179 16.73 9.09 1.54
CA VAL A 179 17.32 10.25 2.22
C VAL A 179 18.25 11.03 1.29
N ASP A 180 19.05 10.31 0.49
CA ASP A 180 20.02 10.96 -0.41
C ASP A 180 19.34 11.61 -1.62
N VAL A 181 18.24 11.04 -2.12
CA VAL A 181 17.39 11.71 -3.14
C VAL A 181 16.80 13.00 -2.58
N ILE A 182 16.27 12.97 -1.34
CA ILE A 182 15.76 14.18 -0.67
C ILE A 182 16.82 15.30 -0.66
N LYS A 183 18.06 14.99 -0.29
CA LYS A 183 19.16 15.97 -0.29
C LYS A 183 19.44 16.56 -1.68
N GLU A 184 19.32 15.76 -2.73
CA GLU A 184 19.47 16.28 -4.11
C GLU A 184 18.31 17.17 -4.54
N VAL A 185 17.07 16.84 -4.13
CA VAL A 185 15.89 17.68 -4.36
C VAL A 185 16.02 19.00 -3.60
N GLU A 186 16.46 18.98 -2.36
CA GLU A 186 16.66 20.18 -1.53
C GLU A 186 17.73 21.15 -2.05
N LYS A 187 18.66 20.68 -2.91
CA LYS A 187 19.66 21.55 -3.56
C LYS A 187 19.04 22.42 -4.65
N ILE A 188 17.91 22.05 -5.23
CA ILE A 188 17.22 22.79 -6.28
C ILE A 188 16.51 23.98 -5.65
N LYS A 189 16.96 25.20 -5.94
CA LYS A 189 16.45 26.44 -5.34
C LYS A 189 15.63 27.30 -6.30
N SER A 190 15.72 27.02 -7.59
CA SER A 190 15.01 27.75 -8.64
C SER A 190 14.42 26.77 -9.66
N VAL A 191 13.27 27.15 -10.21
CA VAL A 191 12.66 26.46 -11.35
C VAL A 191 13.60 26.40 -12.57
N ASP A 192 14.50 27.34 -12.71
CA ASP A 192 15.47 27.40 -13.81
C ASP A 192 16.56 26.32 -13.74
N GLU A 193 16.69 25.65 -12.59
CA GLU A 193 17.60 24.52 -12.41
C GLU A 193 16.98 23.19 -12.88
N ILE A 194 15.70 23.19 -13.23
CA ILE A 194 14.98 22.03 -13.73
C ILE A 194 15.04 22.00 -15.26
N LYS A 195 15.52 20.92 -15.83
CA LYS A 195 15.63 20.75 -17.28
C LYS A 195 14.34 20.17 -17.85
N PHE A 196 13.35 21.01 -18.14
CA PHE A 196 12.05 20.57 -18.65
C PHE A 196 12.07 20.06 -20.09
N GLU A 197 13.03 20.47 -20.91
CA GLU A 197 13.15 20.08 -22.31
C GLU A 197 14.39 19.21 -22.54
N GLY A 198 14.23 18.12 -23.29
CA GLY A 198 15.30 17.16 -23.50
C GLY A 198 15.20 16.40 -24.82
N ASN A 199 16.14 15.47 -25.03
CA ASN A 199 16.20 14.64 -26.23
C ASN A 199 15.10 13.58 -26.22
N SER A 200 14.06 13.77 -27.03
CA SER A 200 12.94 12.84 -27.15
C SER A 200 13.34 11.45 -27.69
N GLU A 201 14.50 11.31 -28.35
CA GLU A 201 15.02 10.01 -28.80
C GLU A 201 15.38 9.08 -27.65
N LEU A 202 15.58 9.63 -26.45
CA LEU A 202 15.80 8.87 -25.23
C LEU A 202 14.50 8.36 -24.59
N ILE A 203 13.33 8.71 -25.11
CA ILE A 203 12.02 8.25 -24.62
C ILE A 203 11.51 7.17 -25.55
N GLU A 204 11.40 5.96 -25.03
CA GLU A 204 10.81 4.80 -25.70
C GLU A 204 9.48 4.46 -25.07
N ILE A 205 8.47 4.31 -25.91
CA ILE A 205 7.12 3.92 -25.47
C ILE A 205 7.07 2.40 -25.33
N ILE A 206 6.59 1.93 -24.18
CA ILE A 206 6.38 0.52 -23.88
C ILE A 206 4.91 0.26 -23.56
N GLY A 207 4.47 -0.98 -23.66
CA GLY A 207 3.06 -1.34 -23.46
C GLY A 207 2.85 -2.84 -23.45
N LYS A 208 2.02 -3.33 -24.36
CA LYS A 208 1.52 -4.72 -24.39
C LYS A 208 2.59 -5.80 -24.27
N GLU A 209 3.78 -5.59 -24.77
CA GLU A 209 4.88 -6.57 -24.65
C GLU A 209 5.34 -6.78 -23.20
N ILE A 210 5.22 -5.72 -22.38
CA ILE A 210 5.50 -5.82 -20.93
C ILE A 210 4.30 -6.46 -20.23
N ASP A 211 3.06 -6.04 -20.58
CA ASP A 211 1.84 -6.66 -20.06
C ASP A 211 1.87 -8.19 -20.23
N ASP A 212 2.20 -8.67 -21.43
CA ASP A 212 2.25 -10.11 -21.73
C ASP A 212 3.32 -10.84 -20.93
N LYS A 213 4.50 -10.25 -20.78
CA LYS A 213 5.58 -10.84 -19.96
C LYS A 213 5.20 -10.89 -18.48
N TYR A 214 4.64 -9.80 -17.95
CA TYR A 214 4.19 -9.69 -16.57
C TYR A 214 3.09 -10.71 -16.25
N ILE A 215 2.05 -10.81 -17.09
CA ILE A 215 0.99 -11.80 -16.91
C ILE A 215 1.56 -13.23 -17.01
N ASN A 216 2.51 -13.49 -17.91
CA ASN A 216 3.15 -14.81 -18.03
C ASN A 216 3.94 -15.18 -16.76
N GLU A 217 4.57 -14.22 -16.06
CA GLU A 217 5.18 -14.50 -14.76
C GLU A 217 4.12 -14.85 -13.72
N ILE A 218 3.00 -14.11 -13.68
CA ILE A 218 1.90 -14.41 -12.77
C ILE A 218 1.33 -15.82 -12.99
N THR A 219 1.21 -16.28 -14.25
CA THR A 219 0.67 -17.61 -14.52
C THR A 219 1.51 -18.74 -13.95
N LYS A 220 2.81 -18.51 -13.69
CA LYS A 220 3.70 -19.50 -13.07
C LYS A 220 3.44 -19.70 -11.56
N LEU A 221 2.70 -18.78 -10.93
CA LEU A 221 2.38 -18.85 -9.50
C LEU A 221 1.37 -19.95 -9.16
N SER A 222 0.64 -20.49 -10.13
CA SER A 222 -0.40 -21.47 -9.90
C SER A 222 0.12 -22.71 -9.18
N LEU A 223 -0.50 -23.03 -8.05
CA LEU A 223 -0.20 -24.19 -7.20
C LEU A 223 -1.27 -25.30 -7.28
N SER A 224 -2.42 -25.00 -7.84
CA SER A 224 -3.57 -25.92 -7.94
C SER A 224 -4.28 -25.80 -9.30
N PRO A 225 -3.58 -25.95 -10.44
CA PRO A 225 -4.17 -25.78 -11.77
C PRO A 225 -5.33 -26.73 -12.04
N GLU A 226 -5.32 -27.93 -11.45
CA GLU A 226 -6.42 -28.89 -11.58
C GLU A 226 -7.69 -28.43 -10.84
N SER A 227 -7.54 -27.72 -9.72
CA SER A 227 -8.68 -27.12 -9.01
C SER A 227 -9.30 -25.99 -9.83
N ILE A 228 -8.47 -25.16 -10.46
CA ILE A 228 -8.95 -24.12 -11.38
C ILE A 228 -9.75 -24.75 -12.51
N LYS A 229 -9.20 -25.81 -13.15
CA LYS A 229 -9.85 -26.48 -14.27
C LYS A 229 -11.22 -27.06 -13.91
N ARG A 230 -11.35 -27.65 -12.70
CA ARG A 230 -12.65 -28.15 -12.22
C ARG A 230 -13.64 -27.05 -11.88
N ASN A 231 -13.14 -25.86 -11.50
CA ASN A 231 -13.92 -24.70 -11.11
C ASN A 231 -13.79 -23.52 -12.11
N GLU A 232 -13.43 -23.79 -13.36
CA GLU A 232 -13.18 -22.77 -14.39
C GLU A 232 -14.38 -21.83 -14.65
N ASN A 233 -15.59 -22.28 -14.32
CA ASN A 233 -16.84 -21.54 -14.45
C ASN A 233 -17.24 -20.80 -13.16
N MET A 234 -16.40 -20.81 -12.12
CA MET A 234 -16.60 -19.96 -10.94
C MET A 234 -16.87 -18.54 -11.37
N LYS A 235 -17.98 -17.96 -10.91
CA LYS A 235 -18.42 -16.66 -11.34
C LYS A 235 -17.84 -15.58 -10.42
N ILE A 236 -16.92 -14.81 -10.95
CA ILE A 236 -16.20 -13.75 -10.21
C ILE A 236 -16.66 -12.40 -10.75
N VAL A 237 -17.22 -11.55 -9.88
CA VAL A 237 -17.44 -10.14 -10.20
C VAL A 237 -16.19 -9.37 -9.82
N TYR A 238 -15.66 -8.62 -10.78
CA TYR A 238 -14.48 -7.78 -10.57
C TYR A 238 -14.78 -6.32 -10.89
N THR A 239 -14.27 -5.40 -10.07
CA THR A 239 -14.27 -3.95 -10.30
C THR A 239 -12.88 -3.35 -10.10
N PRO A 240 -12.38 -2.53 -11.04
CA PRO A 240 -11.14 -1.76 -10.89
C PRO A 240 -11.33 -0.47 -10.10
N ILE A 241 -12.54 -0.12 -9.69
CA ILE A 241 -12.92 1.16 -9.09
C ILE A 241 -12.32 2.33 -9.90
N HIS A 242 -12.61 2.37 -11.22
CA HIS A 242 -12.10 3.33 -12.22
C HIS A 242 -10.59 3.30 -12.49
N GLY A 243 -9.85 2.32 -11.93
CA GLY A 243 -8.38 2.28 -11.90
C GLY A 243 -7.72 1.45 -12.99
N THR A 244 -6.42 1.25 -12.81
CA THR A 244 -5.50 0.59 -13.75
C THR A 244 -5.73 -0.90 -13.92
N GLY A 245 -6.40 -1.55 -12.95
CA GLY A 245 -6.69 -2.98 -13.00
C GLY A 245 -7.68 -3.39 -14.09
N VAL A 246 -8.38 -2.44 -14.74
CA VAL A 246 -9.49 -2.67 -15.67
C VAL A 246 -9.18 -3.64 -16.80
N TYR A 247 -7.96 -3.62 -17.33
CA TYR A 247 -7.56 -4.50 -18.44
C TYR A 247 -6.79 -5.73 -17.94
N LEU A 248 -5.83 -5.52 -17.06
CA LEU A 248 -4.87 -6.55 -16.70
C LEU A 248 -5.45 -7.61 -15.75
N ILE A 249 -6.27 -7.23 -14.77
CA ILE A 249 -6.81 -8.22 -13.82
C ILE A 249 -7.78 -9.19 -14.48
N PRO A 250 -8.79 -8.76 -15.28
CA PRO A 250 -9.64 -9.69 -16.01
C PRO A 250 -8.86 -10.58 -16.99
N GLU A 251 -7.87 -10.03 -17.70
CA GLU A 251 -7.03 -10.79 -18.63
C GLU A 251 -6.17 -11.82 -17.90
N THR A 252 -5.59 -11.44 -16.74
CA THR A 252 -4.79 -12.35 -15.91
C THR A 252 -5.64 -13.50 -15.37
N LEU A 253 -6.85 -13.22 -14.86
CA LEU A 253 -7.81 -14.24 -14.42
C LEU A 253 -8.15 -15.23 -15.53
N LYS A 254 -8.39 -14.73 -16.77
CA LYS A 254 -8.66 -15.57 -17.94
C LYS A 254 -7.48 -16.46 -18.29
N ARG A 255 -6.25 -15.91 -18.35
CA ARG A 255 -5.03 -16.68 -18.64
C ARG A 255 -4.71 -17.67 -17.53
N PHE A 256 -5.12 -17.39 -16.31
CA PHE A 256 -5.00 -18.30 -15.18
C PHE A 256 -5.97 -19.49 -15.27
N GLY A 257 -7.05 -19.34 -16.07
CA GLY A 257 -7.99 -20.42 -16.40
C GLY A 257 -9.45 -20.17 -16.02
N PHE A 258 -9.79 -19.05 -15.41
CA PHE A 258 -11.17 -18.70 -15.06
C PHE A 258 -11.93 -18.12 -16.25
N LYS A 259 -13.09 -18.68 -16.57
CA LYS A 259 -13.86 -18.34 -17.78
C LYS A 259 -15.02 -17.38 -17.55
N ASN A 260 -15.44 -17.21 -16.30
CA ASN A 260 -16.68 -16.50 -15.97
C ASN A 260 -16.40 -15.25 -15.11
N ILE A 261 -15.75 -14.27 -15.75
CA ILE A 261 -15.45 -12.98 -15.11
C ILE A 261 -16.52 -11.98 -15.51
N VAL A 262 -17.19 -11.37 -14.55
CA VAL A 262 -18.25 -10.38 -14.74
C VAL A 262 -17.75 -9.01 -14.28
N ASN A 263 -17.78 -8.06 -15.17
CA ASN A 263 -17.35 -6.69 -14.91
C ASN A 263 -18.49 -5.84 -14.31
N VAL A 264 -18.13 -4.70 -13.73
CA VAL A 264 -19.03 -3.62 -13.29
C VAL A 264 -18.86 -2.44 -14.26
N PRO A 265 -19.68 -2.34 -15.33
CA PRO A 265 -19.43 -1.41 -16.44
C PRO A 265 -19.28 0.04 -16.01
N GLU A 266 -20.03 0.48 -14.99
CA GLU A 266 -19.99 1.84 -14.46
C GLU A 266 -18.64 2.16 -13.80
N GLN A 267 -17.98 1.16 -13.21
CA GLN A 267 -16.67 1.28 -12.56
C GLN A 267 -15.51 0.89 -13.49
N ASP A 268 -15.77 0.30 -14.65
CA ASP A 268 -14.77 0.04 -15.69
C ASP A 268 -14.38 1.33 -16.45
N VAL A 269 -15.19 2.37 -16.33
CA VAL A 269 -14.89 3.68 -16.92
C VAL A 269 -13.68 4.28 -16.22
N ILE A 270 -12.56 4.41 -16.93
CA ILE A 270 -11.34 5.04 -16.42
C ILE A 270 -11.61 6.52 -16.12
N SER A 271 -11.47 6.92 -14.88
CA SER A 271 -11.72 8.32 -14.48
C SER A 271 -10.97 8.70 -13.20
N GLY A 272 -10.23 9.79 -13.26
CA GLY A 272 -9.59 10.40 -12.08
C GLY A 272 -10.58 11.11 -11.13
N ASP A 273 -11.84 11.27 -11.55
CA ASP A 273 -12.89 11.86 -10.71
C ASP A 273 -13.63 10.84 -9.86
N PHE A 274 -13.42 9.53 -10.09
CA PHE A 274 -14.04 8.43 -9.35
C PHE A 274 -15.56 8.61 -9.16
N PRO A 275 -16.35 8.75 -10.25
CA PRO A 275 -17.73 9.25 -10.18
C PRO A 275 -18.72 8.36 -9.40
N THR A 276 -18.37 7.11 -9.11
CA THR A 276 -19.25 6.18 -8.38
C THR A 276 -18.88 6.03 -6.91
N VAL A 277 -17.77 6.62 -6.45
CA VAL A 277 -17.27 6.49 -5.08
C VAL A 277 -16.70 7.81 -4.57
N VAL A 278 -16.81 8.05 -3.27
CA VAL A 278 -16.14 9.20 -2.62
C VAL A 278 -14.64 8.91 -2.43
N SER A 279 -14.33 7.68 -2.09
CA SER A 279 -12.95 7.19 -1.90
C SER A 279 -12.79 5.88 -2.67
N PRO A 280 -11.81 5.79 -3.59
CA PRO A 280 -11.58 4.58 -4.38
C PRO A 280 -10.76 3.54 -3.59
N ASN A 281 -11.15 3.29 -2.34
CA ASN A 281 -10.44 2.42 -1.42
C ASN A 281 -11.20 1.09 -1.23
N PRO A 282 -10.67 -0.06 -1.65
CA PRO A 282 -11.34 -1.35 -1.50
C PRO A 282 -11.49 -1.82 -0.04
N GLU A 283 -10.93 -1.10 0.93
CA GLU A 283 -11.19 -1.30 2.36
C GLU A 283 -12.58 -0.77 2.77
N GLU A 284 -13.14 0.17 1.99
CA GLU A 284 -14.39 0.83 2.32
C GLU A 284 -15.59 0.09 1.73
N PRO A 285 -16.62 -0.25 2.55
CA PRO A 285 -17.79 -0.96 2.06
C PRO A 285 -18.45 -0.28 0.85
N ALA A 286 -18.56 1.05 0.88
CA ALA A 286 -19.18 1.83 -0.20
C ALA A 286 -18.47 1.65 -1.56
N ALA A 287 -17.18 1.35 -1.58
CA ALA A 287 -16.44 1.13 -2.82
C ALA A 287 -16.82 -0.19 -3.51
N LEU A 288 -17.27 -1.19 -2.75
CA LEU A 288 -17.67 -2.51 -3.24
C LEU A 288 -19.19 -2.65 -3.47
N ASP A 289 -20.00 -1.68 -3.05
CA ASP A 289 -21.47 -1.76 -3.11
C ASP A 289 -22.01 -2.11 -4.50
N MET A 290 -21.50 -1.48 -5.55
CA MET A 290 -21.95 -1.75 -6.92
C MET A 290 -21.57 -3.16 -7.37
N ALA A 291 -20.37 -3.61 -7.04
CA ALA A 291 -19.90 -4.94 -7.37
C ALA A 291 -20.68 -6.02 -6.59
N ILE A 292 -21.01 -5.78 -5.33
CA ILE A 292 -21.85 -6.70 -4.52
C ILE A 292 -23.27 -6.77 -5.09
N LYS A 293 -23.88 -5.64 -5.45
CA LYS A 293 -25.19 -5.62 -6.12
C LYS A 293 -25.16 -6.42 -7.42
N LYS A 294 -24.13 -6.23 -8.22
CA LYS A 294 -23.93 -6.99 -9.46
C LYS A 294 -23.75 -8.48 -9.16
N ALA A 295 -23.00 -8.83 -8.14
CA ALA A 295 -22.78 -10.21 -7.74
C ALA A 295 -24.08 -10.93 -7.29
N VAL A 296 -24.96 -10.23 -6.59
CA VAL A 296 -26.30 -10.74 -6.23
C VAL A 296 -27.13 -10.94 -7.49
N GLU A 297 -27.17 -9.95 -8.39
CA GLU A 297 -27.92 -9.99 -9.64
C GLU A 297 -27.56 -11.21 -10.51
N VAL A 298 -26.26 -11.47 -10.66
CA VAL A 298 -25.78 -12.54 -11.56
C VAL A 298 -25.57 -13.87 -10.83
N GLY A 299 -25.79 -13.94 -9.53
CA GLY A 299 -25.55 -15.14 -8.72
C GLY A 299 -24.05 -15.50 -8.67
N ALA A 300 -23.17 -14.53 -8.48
CA ALA A 300 -21.73 -14.76 -8.43
C ALA A 300 -21.29 -15.54 -7.18
N ASP A 301 -20.10 -16.15 -7.25
CA ASP A 301 -19.48 -16.89 -6.15
C ASP A 301 -18.65 -15.96 -5.25
N MET A 302 -18.01 -14.95 -5.84
CA MET A 302 -17.22 -13.96 -5.10
C MET A 302 -17.14 -12.61 -5.82
N VAL A 303 -16.74 -11.59 -5.07
CA VAL A 303 -16.45 -10.22 -5.55
C VAL A 303 -15.00 -9.90 -5.28
N MET A 304 -14.36 -9.23 -6.24
CA MET A 304 -13.01 -8.66 -6.10
C MET A 304 -13.01 -7.20 -6.55
N ALA A 305 -12.25 -6.38 -5.85
CA ALA A 305 -12.04 -4.97 -6.20
C ALA A 305 -10.57 -4.59 -6.03
N SER A 306 -10.01 -3.80 -6.95
CA SER A 306 -8.68 -3.21 -6.80
C SER A 306 -8.76 -1.69 -6.64
N ASP A 307 -7.78 -1.09 -5.97
CA ASP A 307 -7.63 0.36 -5.90
C ASP A 307 -7.08 0.95 -7.22
N PRO A 308 -7.05 2.29 -7.38
CA PRO A 308 -6.72 2.91 -8.68
C PRO A 308 -5.38 2.53 -9.29
N ASP A 309 -4.36 2.24 -8.50
CA ASP A 309 -3.06 1.80 -9.00
C ASP A 309 -2.82 0.29 -8.87
N ALA A 310 -3.91 -0.45 -8.56
CA ALA A 310 -3.99 -1.90 -8.53
C ALA A 310 -2.87 -2.57 -7.71
N ASP A 311 -2.53 -1.98 -6.56
CA ASP A 311 -1.61 -2.56 -5.59
C ASP A 311 -2.35 -3.19 -4.37
N ARG A 312 -3.68 -2.97 -4.23
CA ARG A 312 -4.54 -3.55 -3.18
C ARG A 312 -5.73 -4.29 -3.76
N VAL A 313 -6.19 -5.30 -3.04
CA VAL A 313 -7.40 -6.05 -3.40
C VAL A 313 -8.32 -6.23 -2.21
N GLY A 314 -9.58 -5.81 -2.37
CA GLY A 314 -10.68 -6.12 -1.45
C GLY A 314 -11.56 -7.23 -2.01
N ILE A 315 -12.11 -8.07 -1.13
CA ILE A 315 -12.99 -9.17 -1.53
C ILE A 315 -14.27 -9.22 -0.70
N ALA A 316 -15.32 -9.74 -1.32
CA ALA A 316 -16.51 -10.17 -0.60
C ALA A 316 -16.86 -11.62 -0.98
N VAL A 317 -17.25 -12.40 0.02
CA VAL A 317 -17.60 -13.82 -0.11
C VAL A 317 -18.96 -14.09 0.53
N LYS A 318 -19.61 -15.18 0.15
CA LYS A 318 -20.89 -15.56 0.75
C LYS A 318 -20.69 -16.22 2.12
N ASN A 319 -21.48 -15.78 3.09
CA ASN A 319 -21.63 -16.45 4.39
C ASN A 319 -22.58 -17.67 4.30
N ASP A 320 -22.82 -18.33 5.42
CA ASP A 320 -23.70 -19.51 5.50
C ASP A 320 -25.17 -19.22 5.12
N LYS A 321 -25.58 -17.93 5.10
CA LYS A 321 -26.91 -17.48 4.68
C LYS A 321 -26.98 -17.10 3.20
N GLY A 322 -25.86 -17.19 2.48
CA GLY A 322 -25.74 -16.77 1.08
C GLY A 322 -25.61 -15.27 0.89
N GLU A 323 -25.38 -14.50 1.95
CA GLU A 323 -25.19 -13.04 1.89
C GLU A 323 -23.71 -12.72 1.68
N PHE A 324 -23.42 -11.73 0.82
CA PHE A 324 -22.03 -11.26 0.65
C PHE A 324 -21.57 -10.47 1.87
N ILE A 325 -20.45 -10.89 2.43
CA ILE A 325 -19.74 -10.19 3.51
C ILE A 325 -18.36 -9.76 3.04
N LEU A 326 -17.92 -8.60 3.50
CA LEU A 326 -16.57 -8.12 3.25
C LEU A 326 -15.58 -8.92 4.10
N VAL A 327 -14.48 -9.32 3.48
CA VAL A 327 -13.35 -9.95 4.15
C VAL A 327 -12.28 -8.89 4.37
N ASN A 328 -11.89 -8.67 5.62
CA ASN A 328 -10.89 -7.65 5.91
C ASN A 328 -9.47 -8.06 5.49
N GLY A 329 -8.55 -7.09 5.47
CA GLY A 329 -7.20 -7.29 4.98
C GLY A 329 -6.42 -8.38 5.74
N ASN A 330 -6.57 -8.46 7.06
CA ASN A 330 -5.95 -9.53 7.85
C ASN A 330 -6.51 -10.90 7.52
N GLN A 331 -7.83 -11.02 7.33
CA GLN A 331 -8.49 -12.28 6.98
C GLN A 331 -8.05 -12.75 5.58
N THR A 332 -7.97 -11.84 4.61
CA THR A 332 -7.49 -12.17 3.26
C THR A 332 -6.02 -12.61 3.29
N ALA A 333 -5.15 -11.86 3.99
CA ALA A 333 -3.74 -12.21 4.16
C ALA A 333 -3.58 -13.60 4.83
N MET A 334 -4.40 -13.88 5.83
CA MET A 334 -4.42 -15.16 6.53
C MET A 334 -4.82 -16.33 5.62
N MET A 335 -5.89 -16.19 4.83
CA MET A 335 -6.33 -17.21 3.89
C MET A 335 -5.30 -17.47 2.79
N LEU A 336 -4.70 -16.40 2.24
CA LEU A 336 -3.61 -16.53 1.27
C LEU A 336 -2.39 -17.22 1.87
N THR A 337 -1.95 -16.80 3.06
CA THR A 337 -0.81 -17.42 3.75
C THR A 337 -1.07 -18.89 4.02
N TYR A 338 -2.26 -19.23 4.53
CA TYR A 338 -2.66 -20.62 4.77
C TYR A 338 -2.61 -21.45 3.49
N TYR A 339 -3.21 -20.95 2.42
CA TYR A 339 -3.22 -21.62 1.12
C TYR A 339 -1.81 -21.84 0.58
N LEU A 340 -1.01 -20.78 0.50
CA LEU A 340 0.35 -20.84 -0.02
C LEU A 340 1.22 -21.83 0.77
N VAL A 341 1.24 -21.72 2.10
CA VAL A 341 2.03 -22.61 2.97
C VAL A 341 1.56 -24.06 2.86
N THR A 342 0.23 -24.29 2.86
CA THR A 342 -0.35 -25.64 2.73
C THR A 342 0.05 -26.26 1.39
N ARG A 343 -0.11 -25.54 0.27
CA ARG A 343 0.22 -26.08 -1.05
C ARG A 343 1.72 -26.27 -1.25
N TRP A 344 2.56 -25.36 -0.77
CA TRP A 344 4.01 -25.54 -0.81
C TRP A 344 4.43 -26.79 -0.04
N LYS A 345 3.82 -27.06 1.12
CA LYS A 345 4.06 -28.27 1.91
C LYS A 345 3.61 -29.54 1.19
N GLU A 346 2.39 -29.56 0.66
CA GLU A 346 1.83 -30.70 -0.09
C GLU A 346 2.63 -31.02 -1.36
N LEU A 347 3.20 -30.00 -2.02
CA LEU A 347 4.06 -30.13 -3.19
C LEU A 347 5.52 -30.46 -2.84
N GLY A 348 5.85 -30.64 -1.55
CA GLY A 348 7.21 -30.93 -1.11
C GLY A 348 8.22 -29.82 -1.33
N LYS A 349 7.75 -28.57 -1.46
CA LYS A 349 8.60 -27.39 -1.69
C LYS A 349 9.20 -26.80 -0.41
N ILE A 350 8.70 -27.16 0.79
CA ILE A 350 9.22 -26.67 2.06
C ILE A 350 10.42 -27.52 2.49
N ASN A 351 11.59 -26.90 2.60
CA ASN A 351 12.85 -27.55 2.95
C ASN A 351 13.66 -26.81 4.04
N GLY A 352 13.01 -25.82 4.73
CA GLY A 352 13.61 -25.03 5.81
C GLY A 352 14.27 -23.73 5.36
N LYS A 353 14.14 -23.35 4.07
CA LYS A 353 14.62 -22.08 3.52
C LYS A 353 13.49 -21.14 3.14
N GLU A 354 12.27 -21.50 3.43
CA GLU A 354 11.09 -20.73 3.07
C GLU A 354 10.77 -19.71 4.15
N TYR A 355 10.26 -18.55 3.70
CA TYR A 355 9.83 -17.51 4.61
C TYR A 355 8.62 -16.73 4.07
N ILE A 356 7.89 -16.13 5.01
CA ILE A 356 6.90 -15.09 4.75
C ILE A 356 7.35 -13.79 5.42
N VAL A 357 6.79 -12.67 4.96
CA VAL A 357 6.99 -11.37 5.60
C VAL A 357 5.65 -10.72 5.88
N LYS A 358 5.46 -10.21 7.09
CA LYS A 358 4.29 -9.41 7.48
C LYS A 358 4.70 -8.12 8.18
N THR A 359 3.79 -7.14 8.25
CA THR A 359 4.07 -5.97 9.06
C THR A 359 3.81 -6.25 10.55
N ILE A 360 4.46 -5.47 11.42
CA ILE A 360 4.28 -5.58 12.88
C ILE A 360 2.83 -5.37 13.32
N VAL A 361 2.01 -4.67 12.54
CA VAL A 361 0.59 -4.41 12.85
C VAL A 361 -0.36 -5.40 12.17
N THR A 362 0.13 -6.22 11.23
CA THR A 362 -0.62 -7.33 10.64
C THR A 362 -0.80 -8.45 11.66
N SER A 363 -1.87 -9.25 11.50
CA SER A 363 -2.25 -10.31 12.45
C SER A 363 -1.11 -11.29 12.76
N GLU A 364 -1.00 -11.66 14.05
CA GLU A 364 -0.07 -12.72 14.49
C GLU A 364 -0.47 -14.11 13.98
N LEU A 365 -1.71 -14.28 13.52
CA LEU A 365 -2.18 -15.56 12.99
C LEU A 365 -1.41 -16.01 11.74
N LEU A 366 -0.91 -15.05 10.92
CA LEU A 366 -0.03 -15.35 9.80
C LEU A 366 1.27 -16.03 10.29
N LYS A 367 1.82 -15.54 11.40
CA LYS A 367 2.99 -16.11 12.05
C LYS A 367 2.70 -17.51 12.57
N ASP A 368 1.57 -17.68 13.28
CA ASP A 368 1.17 -18.98 13.82
C ASP A 368 1.03 -20.04 12.70
N ILE A 369 0.43 -19.66 11.56
CA ILE A 369 0.29 -20.55 10.39
C ILE A 369 1.68 -20.91 9.82
N ALA A 370 2.55 -19.95 9.62
CA ALA A 370 3.84 -20.18 9.00
C ALA A 370 4.77 -21.01 9.90
N GLU A 371 4.96 -20.64 11.17
CA GLU A 371 5.85 -21.31 12.11
C GLU A 371 5.42 -22.75 12.40
N LYS A 372 4.12 -22.98 12.55
CA LYS A 372 3.57 -24.34 12.77
C LYS A 372 3.83 -25.29 11.58
N ASN A 373 4.09 -24.72 10.40
CA ASN A 373 4.44 -25.46 9.19
C ASN A 373 5.93 -25.41 8.82
N GLY A 374 6.80 -24.90 9.71
CA GLY A 374 8.25 -24.87 9.50
C GLY A 374 8.72 -23.75 8.57
N VAL A 375 7.90 -22.73 8.36
CA VAL A 375 8.21 -21.55 7.54
C VAL A 375 8.63 -20.39 8.43
N LYS A 376 9.75 -19.75 8.11
CA LYS A 376 10.26 -18.60 8.86
C LYS A 376 9.39 -17.36 8.64
N VAL A 377 9.30 -16.51 9.64
CA VAL A 377 8.56 -15.24 9.56
C VAL A 377 9.49 -14.09 9.84
N PHE A 378 9.37 -13.04 9.03
CA PHE A 378 10.00 -11.76 9.29
C PHE A 378 8.91 -10.70 9.55
N ASP A 379 9.05 -10.01 10.68
CA ASP A 379 8.25 -8.84 11.01
C ASP A 379 8.97 -7.56 10.54
N VAL A 380 8.23 -6.68 9.84
CA VAL A 380 8.76 -5.41 9.34
C VAL A 380 7.84 -4.24 9.72
N TYR A 381 8.32 -3.01 9.58
CA TYR A 381 7.47 -1.83 9.71
C TYR A 381 6.38 -1.80 8.63
N THR A 382 5.34 -1.01 8.87
CA THR A 382 4.28 -0.75 7.89
C THR A 382 4.85 -0.10 6.63
N GLY A 383 4.36 -0.55 5.49
CA GLY A 383 4.80 -0.16 4.15
C GLY A 383 5.56 -1.27 3.44
N PHE A 384 5.06 -1.66 2.28
CA PHE A 384 5.57 -2.80 1.52
C PHE A 384 7.06 -2.69 1.15
N LYS A 385 7.61 -1.46 1.11
CA LYS A 385 9.04 -1.22 0.93
C LYS A 385 9.93 -1.97 1.92
N TRP A 386 9.45 -2.20 3.14
CA TRP A 386 10.19 -2.97 4.15
C TRP A 386 10.09 -4.47 3.90
N ILE A 387 8.95 -4.95 3.37
CA ILE A 387 8.82 -6.33 2.87
C ILE A 387 9.82 -6.53 1.71
N ALA A 388 9.83 -5.61 0.74
CA ALA A 388 10.77 -5.64 -0.38
C ALA A 388 12.24 -5.59 0.06
N ALA A 389 12.57 -4.84 1.12
CA ALA A 389 13.92 -4.78 1.68
C ALA A 389 14.37 -6.15 2.21
N VAL A 390 13.50 -6.88 2.94
CA VAL A 390 13.80 -8.25 3.37
C VAL A 390 13.93 -9.19 2.18
N MET A 391 13.06 -9.06 1.18
CA MET A 391 13.16 -9.88 -0.05
C MET A 391 14.50 -9.68 -0.74
N ARG A 392 15.00 -8.43 -0.84
CA ARG A 392 16.32 -8.10 -1.39
C ARG A 392 17.45 -8.73 -0.57
N GLU A 393 17.38 -8.62 0.74
CA GLU A 393 18.40 -9.18 1.66
C GLU A 393 18.47 -10.71 1.58
N MET A 394 17.33 -11.36 1.42
CA MET A 394 17.21 -12.83 1.37
C MET A 394 17.35 -13.40 -0.04
N GLU A 395 17.47 -12.57 -1.08
CA GLU A 395 17.62 -13.03 -2.46
C GLU A 395 18.80 -13.99 -2.62
N GLY A 396 18.56 -15.15 -3.21
CA GLY A 396 19.55 -16.23 -3.35
C GLY A 396 19.90 -17.01 -2.06
N LYS A 397 19.36 -16.61 -0.90
CA LYS A 397 19.60 -17.28 0.39
C LYS A 397 18.37 -18.06 0.86
N MET A 398 17.20 -17.50 0.72
CA MET A 398 15.91 -18.07 1.15
C MET A 398 14.83 -17.83 0.08
N ASN A 399 13.74 -18.60 0.16
CA ASN A 399 12.62 -18.57 -0.77
C ASN A 399 11.43 -17.82 -0.15
N TYR A 400 11.07 -16.69 -0.75
CA TYR A 400 9.87 -15.94 -0.35
C TYR A 400 8.62 -16.66 -0.87
N ILE A 401 7.76 -17.11 0.04
CA ILE A 401 6.47 -17.74 -0.32
C ILE A 401 5.41 -16.67 -0.59
N GLY A 402 5.32 -15.69 0.30
CA GLY A 402 4.33 -14.65 0.24
C GLY A 402 4.31 -13.78 1.48
N GLY A 403 3.43 -12.80 1.48
CA GLY A 403 3.24 -11.89 2.61
C GLY A 403 2.27 -10.79 2.25
N GLY A 404 2.03 -9.92 3.22
CA GLY A 404 1.08 -8.86 3.03
C GLY A 404 0.94 -7.92 4.21
N GLU A 405 0.10 -6.94 3.98
CA GLU A 405 -0.27 -5.91 4.94
C GLU A 405 -1.76 -6.04 5.28
N GLU A 406 -2.11 -5.67 6.51
CA GLU A 406 -3.50 -5.56 6.95
C GLU A 406 -4.32 -4.57 6.10
N SER A 407 -3.61 -3.69 5.38
CA SER A 407 -4.18 -2.68 4.48
C SER A 407 -4.40 -3.20 3.06
N TYR A 408 -4.76 -4.48 2.91
CA TYR A 408 -5.21 -5.10 1.65
C TYR A 408 -4.15 -5.26 0.55
N GLY A 409 -2.87 -5.12 0.87
CA GLY A 409 -1.76 -5.32 -0.06
C GLY A 409 -1.07 -6.65 0.14
N TYR A 410 -0.99 -7.49 -0.91
CA TYR A 410 -0.43 -8.83 -0.85
C TYR A 410 0.53 -9.09 -2.02
N LEU A 411 1.43 -10.05 -1.83
CA LEU A 411 2.30 -10.55 -2.88
C LEU A 411 2.62 -12.02 -2.63
N ALA A 412 2.49 -12.84 -3.67
CA ALA A 412 2.98 -14.22 -3.71
C ALA A 412 4.24 -14.29 -4.56
N GLU A 413 5.28 -14.96 -4.04
CA GLU A 413 6.60 -15.09 -4.65
C GLU A 413 7.30 -13.73 -4.93
N SER A 414 8.45 -13.73 -5.59
CA SER A 414 9.35 -12.56 -5.58
C SER A 414 9.60 -11.94 -6.95
N PHE A 415 8.69 -12.12 -7.91
CA PHE A 415 8.86 -11.62 -9.28
C PHE A 415 8.73 -10.09 -9.38
N VAL A 416 8.02 -9.44 -8.44
CA VAL A 416 7.95 -8.00 -8.22
C VAL A 416 8.39 -7.63 -6.80
N ARG A 417 8.49 -6.33 -6.49
CA ARG A 417 8.92 -5.81 -5.18
C ARG A 417 7.93 -4.79 -4.58
N ASP A 418 6.69 -4.88 -4.97
CA ASP A 418 5.57 -4.13 -4.36
C ASP A 418 4.34 -5.04 -4.27
N LYS A 419 3.33 -4.58 -3.54
CA LYS A 419 2.01 -5.22 -3.49
C LYS A 419 1.46 -5.37 -4.90
N ASP A 420 0.79 -6.46 -5.15
CA ASP A 420 0.32 -6.78 -6.49
C ASP A 420 -1.11 -7.32 -6.49
N ALA A 421 -2.07 -6.47 -6.86
CA ALA A 421 -3.45 -6.87 -6.96
C ALA A 421 -3.70 -7.83 -8.14
N CYS A 422 -2.90 -7.79 -9.21
CA CYS A 422 -3.06 -8.71 -10.34
C CYS A 422 -2.77 -10.15 -9.91
N SER A 423 -1.63 -10.40 -9.28
CA SER A 423 -1.30 -11.73 -8.75
C SER A 423 -2.16 -12.10 -7.54
N ALA A 424 -2.49 -11.15 -6.65
CA ALA A 424 -3.34 -11.44 -5.51
C ALA A 424 -4.75 -11.87 -5.92
N CYS A 425 -5.38 -11.24 -6.91
CA CYS A 425 -6.69 -11.63 -7.42
C CYS A 425 -6.70 -13.07 -7.94
N VAL A 426 -5.71 -13.47 -8.74
CA VAL A 426 -5.65 -14.85 -9.27
C VAL A 426 -5.35 -15.87 -8.18
N MET A 427 -4.48 -15.53 -7.21
CA MET A 427 -4.19 -16.43 -6.09
C MET A 427 -5.38 -16.57 -5.13
N ILE A 428 -6.16 -15.52 -4.92
CA ILE A 428 -7.42 -15.58 -4.17
C ILE A 428 -8.45 -16.44 -4.91
N ALA A 429 -8.58 -16.28 -6.22
CA ALA A 429 -9.47 -17.10 -7.04
C ALA A 429 -9.06 -18.58 -7.03
N GLU A 430 -7.74 -18.87 -7.13
CA GLU A 430 -7.21 -20.23 -7.01
C GLU A 430 -7.45 -20.80 -5.60
N THR A 431 -7.29 -20.01 -4.55
CA THR A 431 -7.63 -20.40 -3.18
C THR A 431 -9.09 -20.80 -3.07
N ALA A 432 -10.01 -20.05 -3.68
CA ALA A 432 -11.43 -20.36 -3.71
C ALA A 432 -11.73 -21.65 -4.49
N ALA A 433 -11.09 -21.86 -5.64
CA ALA A 433 -11.21 -23.06 -6.43
C ALA A 433 -10.67 -24.30 -5.67
N TRP A 434 -9.54 -24.16 -4.99
CA TRP A 434 -8.98 -25.20 -4.14
C TRP A 434 -9.87 -25.51 -2.94
N ALA A 435 -10.44 -24.49 -2.30
CA ALA A 435 -11.40 -24.67 -1.21
C ALA A 435 -12.63 -25.46 -1.70
N ALA A 436 -13.20 -25.08 -2.85
CA ALA A 436 -14.34 -25.77 -3.46
C ALA A 436 -14.06 -27.24 -3.74
N ASP A 437 -12.86 -27.58 -4.26
CA ASP A 437 -12.42 -28.96 -4.46
C ASP A 437 -12.33 -29.76 -3.16
N ASN A 438 -12.13 -29.08 -2.03
CA ASN A 438 -12.11 -29.67 -0.69
C ASN A 438 -13.48 -29.56 0.01
N GLY A 439 -14.55 -29.27 -0.72
CA GLY A 439 -15.92 -29.20 -0.20
C GLY A 439 -16.17 -27.98 0.71
N MET A 440 -15.41 -26.90 0.55
CA MET A 440 -15.49 -25.70 1.38
C MET A 440 -15.77 -24.46 0.53
N THR A 441 -16.53 -23.53 1.05
CA THR A 441 -16.54 -22.14 0.58
C THR A 441 -15.33 -21.38 1.14
N MET A 442 -15.08 -20.16 0.65
CA MET A 442 -14.07 -19.28 1.26
C MET A 442 -14.42 -18.93 2.71
N TYR A 443 -15.71 -18.84 3.03
CA TYR A 443 -16.17 -18.59 4.40
C TYR A 443 -15.91 -19.81 5.32
N ASP A 444 -16.10 -21.03 4.81
CA ASP A 444 -15.75 -22.25 5.53
C ASP A 444 -14.25 -22.36 5.75
N LEU A 445 -13.46 -21.98 4.74
CA LEU A 445 -11.99 -21.94 4.85
C LEU A 445 -11.56 -20.96 5.95
N LEU A 446 -12.15 -19.77 6.02
CA LEU A 446 -11.89 -18.80 7.08
C LEU A 446 -12.18 -19.39 8.47
N LYS A 447 -13.35 -20.00 8.65
CA LYS A 447 -13.73 -20.64 9.92
C LYS A 447 -12.81 -21.81 10.28
N LYS A 448 -12.42 -22.62 9.29
CA LYS A 448 -11.48 -23.73 9.48
C LYS A 448 -10.11 -23.24 9.98
N ILE A 449 -9.58 -22.17 9.39
CA ILE A 449 -8.29 -21.61 9.81
C ILE A 449 -8.36 -21.14 11.27
N TYR A 450 -9.43 -20.45 11.65
CA TYR A 450 -9.65 -20.04 13.03
C TYR A 450 -9.75 -21.22 14.00
N LEU A 451 -10.41 -22.30 13.61
CA LEU A 451 -10.49 -23.52 14.41
C LEU A 451 -9.12 -24.19 14.58
N GLU A 452 -8.28 -24.17 13.55
CA GLU A 452 -7.00 -24.87 13.50
C GLU A 452 -5.85 -24.10 14.18
N TYR A 453 -5.87 -22.76 14.07
CA TYR A 453 -4.78 -21.89 14.55
C TYR A 453 -5.19 -20.93 15.68
N GLY A 454 -6.46 -20.88 16.03
CA GLY A 454 -7.03 -20.00 17.03
C GLY A 454 -7.80 -18.83 16.44
N PHE A 455 -8.91 -18.49 17.09
CA PHE A 455 -9.75 -17.36 16.65
C PHE A 455 -9.09 -16.03 16.96
N THR A 456 -9.13 -15.12 15.97
CA THR A 456 -8.70 -13.73 16.14
C THR A 456 -9.71 -12.76 15.52
N LEU A 457 -9.91 -11.62 16.16
CA LEU A 457 -10.62 -10.49 15.59
C LEU A 457 -9.67 -9.29 15.51
N ASN A 458 -9.55 -8.72 14.32
CA ASN A 458 -8.72 -7.55 14.07
C ASN A 458 -9.60 -6.32 13.84
N LYS A 459 -9.33 -5.22 14.56
CA LYS A 459 -10.06 -3.95 14.45
C LYS A 459 -9.09 -2.78 14.37
N GLY A 460 -9.21 -1.98 13.31
CA GLY A 460 -8.53 -0.70 13.19
C GLY A 460 -9.40 0.44 13.72
N ILE A 461 -8.83 1.32 14.55
CA ILE A 461 -9.50 2.53 15.04
C ILE A 461 -8.62 3.72 14.70
N SER A 462 -9.22 4.77 14.16
CA SER A 462 -8.53 6.01 13.84
C SER A 462 -9.11 7.15 14.68
N VAL A 463 -8.26 7.83 15.44
CA VAL A 463 -8.62 9.04 16.18
C VAL A 463 -8.01 10.24 15.47
N VAL A 464 -8.85 11.13 14.96
CA VAL A 464 -8.43 12.35 14.27
C VAL A 464 -8.55 13.51 15.24
N LYS A 465 -7.49 14.27 15.39
CA LYS A 465 -7.45 15.54 16.14
C LYS A 465 -7.25 16.69 15.16
N LYS A 466 -7.81 17.86 15.42
CA LYS A 466 -7.75 18.97 14.47
C LYS A 466 -6.63 19.97 14.81
N GLY A 467 -5.94 20.42 13.77
CA GLY A 467 -4.98 21.51 13.84
C GLY A 467 -3.70 21.19 14.64
N LYS A 468 -2.92 22.23 14.94
CA LYS A 468 -1.64 22.10 15.65
C LYS A 468 -1.82 21.55 17.07
N ALA A 469 -2.84 22.01 17.80
CA ALA A 469 -3.14 21.50 19.13
C ALA A 469 -3.43 20.00 19.12
N GLY A 470 -4.18 19.51 18.11
CA GLY A 470 -4.43 18.08 17.95
C GLY A 470 -3.17 17.27 17.62
N ALA A 471 -2.24 17.83 16.83
CA ALA A 471 -0.95 17.18 16.59
C ALA A 471 -0.09 17.09 17.86
N ASP A 472 -0.10 18.14 18.69
CA ASP A 472 0.61 18.16 19.96
C ASP A 472 -0.03 17.18 20.99
N GLU A 473 -1.36 17.07 21.02
CA GLU A 473 -2.06 16.04 21.82
C GLU A 473 -1.64 14.62 21.41
N ILE A 474 -1.58 14.32 20.11
CA ILE A 474 -1.15 13.00 19.62
C ILE A 474 0.29 12.68 20.05
N LYS A 475 1.19 13.66 19.97
CA LYS A 475 2.57 13.51 20.45
C LYS A 475 2.59 13.19 21.94
N GLN A 476 1.80 13.92 22.74
CA GLN A 476 1.70 13.68 24.17
C GLN A 476 1.13 12.29 24.48
N MET A 477 0.08 11.86 23.78
CA MET A 477 -0.46 10.50 23.92
C MET A 477 0.63 9.43 23.70
N MET A 478 1.49 9.58 22.69
CA MET A 478 2.58 8.62 22.44
C MET A 478 3.61 8.62 23.55
N VAL A 479 3.94 9.79 24.13
CA VAL A 479 4.83 9.90 25.28
C VAL A 479 4.20 9.21 26.49
N ASP A 480 2.94 9.50 26.78
CA ASP A 480 2.21 8.93 27.92
C ASP A 480 2.14 7.40 27.84
N PHE A 481 1.81 6.83 26.67
CA PHE A 481 1.81 5.39 26.47
C PHE A 481 3.21 4.75 26.54
N SER A 482 4.27 5.47 26.16
CA SER A 482 5.65 4.98 26.24
C SER A 482 6.21 5.02 27.67
N GLU A 483 5.88 6.07 28.44
CA GLU A 483 6.40 6.26 29.81
C GLU A 483 5.53 5.57 30.86
N ASN A 484 4.21 5.53 30.63
CA ASN A 484 3.21 4.95 31.51
C ASN A 484 2.43 3.85 30.81
N ALA A 485 3.15 2.83 30.31
CA ALA A 485 2.51 1.69 29.65
C ALA A 485 1.43 1.07 30.54
N PRO A 486 0.23 0.76 30.00
CA PRO A 486 -0.82 0.13 30.79
C PRO A 486 -0.35 -1.22 31.32
N LYS A 487 -0.60 -1.49 32.60
CA LYS A 487 -0.28 -2.77 33.23
C LYS A 487 -1.29 -3.86 32.89
N GLU A 488 -2.48 -3.46 32.52
CA GLU A 488 -3.62 -4.32 32.20
C GLU A 488 -4.45 -3.69 31.08
N ILE A 489 -4.95 -4.52 30.16
CA ILE A 489 -5.85 -4.13 29.06
C ILE A 489 -6.96 -5.17 28.99
N ALA A 490 -8.23 -4.73 29.05
CA ALA A 490 -9.41 -5.59 29.01
C ALA A 490 -9.31 -6.76 30.01
N ASP A 491 -9.02 -6.43 31.28
CA ASP A 491 -8.87 -7.37 32.38
C ASP A 491 -7.77 -8.44 32.19
N SER A 492 -6.81 -8.18 31.29
CA SER A 492 -5.67 -9.07 31.05
C SER A 492 -4.34 -8.33 31.28
N PRO A 493 -3.41 -8.88 32.09
CA PRO A 493 -2.11 -8.28 32.32
C PRO A 493 -1.32 -8.09 31.03
N VAL A 494 -0.65 -6.94 30.88
CA VAL A 494 0.32 -6.69 29.80
C VAL A 494 1.62 -7.40 30.15
N VAL A 495 2.01 -8.37 29.32
CA VAL A 495 3.20 -9.22 29.55
C VAL A 495 4.41 -8.79 28.72
N LEU A 496 4.21 -7.98 27.66
CA LEU A 496 5.30 -7.49 26.82
C LEU A 496 4.91 -6.13 26.22
N VAL A 497 5.84 -5.17 26.33
CA VAL A 497 5.75 -3.85 25.68
C VAL A 497 6.90 -3.71 24.69
N LYS A 498 6.61 -3.43 23.43
CA LYS A 498 7.61 -3.09 22.41
C LYS A 498 7.52 -1.60 22.09
N ASP A 499 8.61 -0.88 22.29
CA ASP A 499 8.77 0.52 21.92
C ASP A 499 9.76 0.62 20.75
N TYR A 500 9.24 0.83 19.56
CA TYR A 500 10.06 0.89 18.35
C TYR A 500 10.77 2.22 18.16
N ASN A 501 10.39 3.25 18.92
CA ASN A 501 11.14 4.51 18.94
C ASN A 501 12.42 4.38 19.80
N LYS A 502 12.39 3.53 20.82
CA LYS A 502 13.53 3.19 21.67
C LYS A 502 14.28 1.92 21.21
N LEU A 503 13.70 1.16 20.27
CA LEU A 503 14.15 -0.17 19.85
C LEU A 503 14.29 -1.13 21.05
N THR A 504 13.31 -1.14 21.96
CA THR A 504 13.30 -1.96 23.15
C THR A 504 12.05 -2.82 23.27
N ALA A 505 12.19 -4.01 23.85
CA ALA A 505 11.10 -4.84 24.32
C ALA A 505 11.28 -5.07 25.83
N THR A 506 10.23 -4.79 26.60
CA THR A 506 10.22 -4.92 28.06
C THR A 506 9.17 -5.94 28.48
N ASP A 507 9.56 -6.99 29.18
CA ASP A 507 8.64 -8.00 29.72
C ASP A 507 7.95 -7.54 31.04
N ASP A 508 7.03 -8.36 31.56
CA ASP A 508 6.30 -8.11 32.79
C ASP A 508 7.18 -8.11 34.07
N LYS A 509 8.40 -8.63 33.95
CA LYS A 509 9.41 -8.63 35.04
C LYS A 509 10.34 -7.41 34.98
N GLY A 510 10.19 -6.56 33.94
CA GLY A 510 11.03 -5.39 33.71
C GLY A 510 12.35 -5.70 33.00
N ASN A 511 12.55 -6.92 32.47
CA ASN A 511 13.72 -7.22 31.65
C ASN A 511 13.60 -6.53 30.29
N VAL A 512 14.64 -5.80 29.89
CA VAL A 512 14.69 -5.06 28.62
C VAL A 512 15.61 -5.79 27.66
N SER A 513 15.10 -6.05 26.45
CA SER A 513 15.86 -6.56 25.32
C SER A 513 15.84 -5.59 24.15
N LYS A 514 16.83 -5.68 23.25
CA LYS A 514 16.89 -4.85 22.04
C LYS A 514 16.02 -5.46 20.94
N LEU A 515 15.25 -4.62 20.25
CA LEU A 515 14.58 -4.98 19.01
C LEU A 515 15.55 -4.85 17.82
N ASP A 516 15.60 -5.87 16.98
CA ASP A 516 16.42 -5.90 15.76
C ASP A 516 15.62 -5.34 14.59
N PHE A 517 15.68 -4.02 14.40
CA PHE A 517 15.03 -3.30 13.31
C PHE A 517 16.01 -2.30 12.68
N PRO A 518 15.88 -1.99 11.37
CA PRO A 518 16.87 -1.21 10.64
C PRO A 518 16.93 0.27 11.04
N CYS A 519 15.87 0.80 11.63
CA CYS A 519 15.76 2.17 12.11
C CYS A 519 14.68 2.28 13.18
N THR A 520 14.57 3.43 13.83
CA THR A 520 13.46 3.71 14.76
C THR A 520 12.16 3.99 14.02
N SER A 521 11.03 3.73 14.68
CA SER A 521 9.70 4.06 14.20
C SER A 521 8.80 4.44 15.38
N ASN A 522 7.94 5.43 15.19
CA ASN A 522 7.03 5.87 16.24
C ASN A 522 5.83 4.90 16.36
N VAL A 523 6.10 3.70 16.87
CA VAL A 523 5.11 2.63 17.10
C VAL A 523 5.32 2.07 18.51
N LEU A 524 4.21 1.82 19.20
CA LEU A 524 4.16 1.08 20.45
C LEU A 524 3.29 -0.15 20.28
N GLN A 525 3.68 -1.26 20.91
CA GLN A 525 2.88 -2.48 20.95
C GLN A 525 2.78 -3.01 22.38
N PHE A 526 1.57 -3.43 22.74
CA PHE A 526 1.26 -4.09 24.00
C PHE A 526 0.75 -5.50 23.71
N PHE A 527 1.31 -6.48 24.39
CA PHE A 527 0.87 -7.86 24.32
C PHE A 527 0.34 -8.28 25.68
N THR A 528 -0.86 -8.84 25.74
CA THR A 528 -1.49 -9.29 26.98
C THR A 528 -1.26 -10.78 27.24
N ALA A 529 -1.45 -11.22 28.47
CA ALA A 529 -1.41 -12.63 28.85
C ALA A 529 -2.49 -13.46 28.13
N ALA A 530 -3.60 -12.85 27.74
CA ALA A 530 -4.65 -13.47 26.92
C ALA A 530 -4.28 -13.61 25.44
N GLY A 531 -3.08 -13.15 25.03
CA GLY A 531 -2.59 -13.22 23.65
C GLY A 531 -3.08 -12.10 22.73
N ASP A 532 -3.69 -11.06 23.29
CA ASP A 532 -4.11 -9.89 22.49
C ASP A 532 -2.89 -9.02 22.15
N LYS A 533 -2.95 -8.37 20.99
CA LYS A 533 -1.95 -7.41 20.53
C LYS A 533 -2.61 -6.08 20.21
N ILE A 534 -2.11 -5.02 20.83
CA ILE A 534 -2.54 -3.66 20.54
C ILE A 534 -1.33 -2.88 20.02
N SER A 535 -1.43 -2.33 18.82
CA SER A 535 -0.39 -1.50 18.22
C SER A 535 -0.90 -0.08 18.05
N ILE A 536 -0.09 0.91 18.46
CA ILE A 536 -0.41 2.33 18.40
C ILE A 536 0.58 3.01 17.48
N ARG A 537 0.09 3.77 16.51
CA ARG A 537 0.91 4.47 15.51
C ARG A 537 0.29 5.80 15.12
N PRO A 538 0.97 6.93 15.32
CA PRO A 538 0.54 8.20 14.75
C PRO A 538 0.77 8.24 13.24
N SER A 539 -0.04 9.03 12.53
CA SER A 539 0.20 9.33 11.11
C SER A 539 1.39 10.28 10.98
N GLY A 540 2.22 10.08 9.95
CA GLY A 540 3.32 11.00 9.64
C GLY A 540 2.86 12.28 8.91
N THR A 541 1.67 12.27 8.30
CA THR A 541 1.22 13.34 7.39
C THR A 541 -0.03 14.08 7.88
N GLU A 542 -0.79 13.49 8.80
CA GLU A 542 -2.06 14.02 9.30
C GLU A 542 -2.09 13.97 10.83
N PRO A 543 -2.81 14.89 11.51
CA PRO A 543 -3.02 14.82 12.95
C PRO A 543 -4.00 13.70 13.32
N LYS A 544 -3.54 12.46 13.17
CA LYS A 544 -4.31 11.24 13.31
C LYS A 544 -3.44 10.18 14.00
N ILE A 545 -4.04 9.42 14.90
CA ILE A 545 -3.42 8.26 15.53
C ILE A 545 -4.26 7.02 15.26
N LYS A 546 -3.60 5.92 14.89
CA LYS A 546 -4.24 4.64 14.61
C LYS A 546 -3.94 3.64 15.71
N PHE A 547 -4.97 2.92 16.12
CA PHE A 547 -4.90 1.76 16.99
C PHE A 547 -5.27 0.52 16.18
N TYR A 548 -4.37 -0.45 16.17
CA TYR A 548 -4.59 -1.77 15.56
C TYR A 548 -4.77 -2.74 16.71
N ILE A 549 -5.99 -3.24 16.87
CA ILE A 549 -6.38 -4.12 17.95
C ILE A 549 -6.59 -5.52 17.37
N GLU A 550 -5.83 -6.48 17.85
CA GLU A 550 -6.05 -7.90 17.63
C GLU A 550 -6.40 -8.55 18.98
N VAL A 551 -7.58 -9.15 19.05
CA VAL A 551 -8.00 -9.91 20.22
C VAL A 551 -8.08 -11.40 19.89
N ARG A 552 -7.63 -12.24 20.83
CA ARG A 552 -7.75 -13.69 20.76
C ARG A 552 -9.07 -14.13 21.41
N GLY A 553 -9.69 -15.12 20.79
CA GLY A 553 -10.91 -15.78 21.28
C GLY A 553 -10.80 -17.29 21.22
N GLU A 554 -11.80 -17.97 21.74
CA GLU A 554 -11.91 -19.42 21.69
C GLU A 554 -12.98 -19.84 20.66
N MET A 555 -12.65 -20.88 19.90
CA MET A 555 -13.56 -21.53 18.96
C MET A 555 -13.25 -23.04 19.00
N LYS A 556 -14.21 -23.87 19.42
CA LYS A 556 -14.04 -25.33 19.58
C LYS A 556 -14.65 -26.14 18.44
N SER A 557 -15.55 -25.49 17.69
CA SER A 557 -16.21 -26.05 16.51
C SER A 557 -16.53 -24.97 15.51
N LEU A 558 -16.81 -25.32 14.26
CA LEU A 558 -17.22 -24.34 13.25
C LEU A 558 -18.53 -23.61 13.61
N ALA A 559 -19.38 -24.23 14.40
CA ALA A 559 -20.65 -23.66 14.87
C ALA A 559 -20.44 -22.51 15.89
N ASP A 560 -19.29 -22.42 16.51
CA ASP A 560 -19.00 -21.40 17.53
C ASP A 560 -18.61 -20.05 16.92
N TYR A 561 -18.45 -19.95 15.59
CA TYR A 561 -17.89 -18.78 14.92
C TYR A 561 -18.63 -17.47 15.25
N ASP A 562 -19.96 -17.49 15.21
CA ASP A 562 -20.78 -16.30 15.50
C ASP A 562 -20.63 -15.87 16.97
N ALA A 563 -20.68 -16.85 17.89
CA ALA A 563 -20.50 -16.58 19.33
C ALA A 563 -19.09 -16.09 19.66
N ALA A 564 -18.06 -16.67 19.02
CA ALA A 564 -16.67 -16.22 19.17
C ALA A 564 -16.49 -14.79 18.62
N THR A 565 -17.15 -14.47 17.51
CA THR A 565 -17.12 -13.13 16.90
C THR A 565 -17.79 -12.10 17.82
N GLU A 566 -18.95 -12.43 18.41
CA GLU A 566 -19.65 -11.56 19.36
C GLU A 566 -18.80 -11.31 20.62
N ALA A 567 -18.25 -12.37 21.21
CA ALA A 567 -17.37 -12.25 22.38
C ALA A 567 -16.12 -11.41 22.09
N ALA A 568 -15.51 -11.61 20.92
CA ALA A 568 -14.34 -10.82 20.51
C ALA A 568 -14.68 -9.34 20.26
N ASN A 569 -15.84 -9.03 19.69
CA ASN A 569 -16.30 -7.64 19.56
C ASN A 569 -16.51 -6.98 20.94
N ALA A 570 -17.10 -7.68 21.91
CA ALA A 570 -17.22 -7.20 23.28
C ALA A 570 -15.84 -6.94 23.92
N LYS A 571 -14.88 -7.82 23.66
CA LYS A 571 -13.49 -7.64 24.13
C LYS A 571 -12.80 -6.44 23.48
N VAL A 572 -13.04 -6.17 22.19
CA VAL A 572 -12.53 -4.95 21.53
C VAL A 572 -13.09 -3.70 22.20
N GLU A 573 -14.36 -3.67 22.59
CA GLU A 573 -14.94 -2.53 23.32
C GLU A 573 -14.30 -2.38 24.73
N ALA A 574 -14.00 -3.48 25.41
CA ALA A 574 -13.25 -3.43 26.67
C ALA A 574 -11.83 -2.88 26.48
N VAL A 575 -11.12 -3.28 25.41
CA VAL A 575 -9.81 -2.73 25.04
C VAL A 575 -9.89 -1.22 24.81
N LYS A 576 -10.89 -0.77 24.03
CA LYS A 576 -11.12 0.67 23.80
C LYS A 576 -11.27 1.44 25.09
N LYS A 577 -12.12 0.94 25.98
CA LYS A 577 -12.34 1.55 27.30
C LYS A 577 -11.07 1.61 28.14
N SER A 578 -10.26 0.56 28.16
CA SER A 578 -8.98 0.50 28.87
C SER A 578 -7.97 1.53 28.34
N LEU A 579 -8.05 1.89 27.07
CA LEU A 579 -7.17 2.87 26.41
C LEU A 579 -7.73 4.30 26.39
N GLY A 580 -8.94 4.52 26.92
CA GLY A 580 -9.59 5.83 26.92
C GLY A 580 -10.10 6.27 25.52
N LEU A 581 -10.49 5.33 24.68
CA LEU A 581 -10.96 5.54 23.29
C LEU A 581 -12.49 5.58 23.21
#